data_b66ac8dd10b09b28d5a50e474e08984a
#
_entry.id   b66ac8dd10b09b28d5a50e474e08984a
#
_cell.length_a   1.000
_cell.length_b   1.000
_cell.length_c   1.000
_cell.angle_alpha   90.00
_cell.angle_beta   90.00
_cell.angle_gamma   90.00
#
_symmetry.space_group_name_H-M   'P 1'
#
loop_
_entity.id
_entity.type
_entity.pdbx_description
1 polymer ?
#
loop_
_entity_poly.entity_id
_entity_poly.type
_entity_poly.pdbx_seq_one_letter_code
_entity_poly.pdbx_strand_id
1 'polypeptide(L)' 'MITVNLDKMLWERHMKLSELSEKIGISMTNLSLLKTGKGRAIRFTTLNKICKVLDCTPGDILDYRSDPEGTLPEDDIYEE' A
#
# COMPACT_ATOMS: atom_id res chain seq x y z
N MET A 1 3.60 13.41 3.55
CA MET A 1 4.07 12.01 3.46
C MET A 1 2.95 11.12 2.95
N ILE A 2 3.31 10.08 2.25
CA ILE A 2 2.33 9.11 1.77
C ILE A 2 2.06 8.10 2.87
N THR A 3 0.79 7.83 3.11
CA THR A 3 0.38 6.82 4.08
C THR A 3 -0.33 5.69 3.35
N VAL A 4 -0.29 4.50 3.93
CA VAL A 4 -0.87 3.32 3.32
C VAL A 4 -2.01 2.82 4.19
N ASN A 5 -3.18 2.69 3.59
CA ASN A 5 -4.40 2.27 4.29
C ASN A 5 -4.82 0.85 3.90
N LEU A 6 -3.87 0.00 3.58
CA LEU A 6 -4.19 -1.36 3.16
C LEU A 6 -4.90 -2.14 4.25
N ASP A 7 -4.45 -1.96 5.50
CA ASP A 7 -5.04 -2.65 6.62
C ASP A 7 -6.52 -2.30 6.78
N LYS A 8 -6.84 -1.02 6.63
CA LYS A 8 -8.20 -0.55 6.71
C LYS A 8 -9.06 -1.17 5.62
N MET A 9 -8.54 -1.23 4.40
CA MET A 9 -9.31 -1.81 3.30
C MET A 9 -9.52 -3.30 3.48
N LEU A 10 -8.52 -4.02 3.97
CA LEU A 10 -8.68 -5.42 4.27
C LEU A 10 -9.77 -5.65 5.30
N TRP A 11 -9.76 -4.82 6.34
CA TRP A 11 -10.77 -4.92 7.39
C TRP A 11 -12.16 -4.65 6.85
N GLU A 12 -12.30 -3.61 6.02
CA GLU A 12 -13.60 -3.28 5.45
C GLU A 12 -14.13 -4.36 4.52
N ARG A 13 -13.23 -5.09 3.86
CA ARG A 13 -13.64 -6.16 2.95
C ARG A 13 -13.67 -7.50 3.62
N HIS A 14 -13.42 -7.56 4.94
CA HIS A 14 -13.40 -8.82 5.70
C HIS A 14 -12.44 -9.82 5.08
N MET A 15 -11.28 -9.35 4.69
CA MET A 15 -10.28 -10.19 4.05
C MET A 15 -9.00 -10.17 4.87
N LYS A 16 -8.37 -11.34 5.00
CA LYS A 16 -7.09 -11.43 5.67
C LYS A 16 -5.96 -11.15 4.72
N LEU A 17 -4.83 -10.70 5.25
CA LEU A 17 -3.65 -10.44 4.45
C LEU A 17 -3.21 -11.69 3.71
N SER A 18 -3.32 -12.86 4.35
CA SER A 18 -2.95 -14.13 3.71
C SER A 18 -3.84 -14.43 2.51
N GLU A 19 -5.10 -14.09 2.59
CA GLU A 19 -6.00 -14.29 1.47
C GLU A 19 -5.61 -13.39 0.30
N LEU A 20 -5.27 -12.15 0.58
CA LEU A 20 -4.83 -11.22 -0.45
C LEU A 20 -3.54 -11.72 -1.09
N SER A 21 -2.60 -12.19 -0.26
CA SER A 21 -1.35 -12.74 -0.74
C SER A 21 -1.59 -13.86 -1.75
N GLU A 22 -2.48 -14.78 -1.43
CA GLU A 22 -2.79 -15.86 -2.34
C GLU A 22 -3.42 -15.38 -3.63
N LYS A 23 -4.33 -14.44 -3.53
CA LYS A 23 -5.08 -13.99 -4.70
C LYS A 23 -4.23 -13.22 -5.70
N ILE A 24 -3.26 -12.47 -5.22
CA ILE A 24 -2.46 -11.64 -6.12
C ILE A 24 -1.06 -12.16 -6.35
N GLY A 25 -0.66 -13.21 -5.66
CA GLY A 25 0.65 -13.81 -5.89
C GLY A 25 1.82 -13.01 -5.35
N ILE A 26 1.59 -12.20 -4.32
CA ILE A 26 2.64 -11.42 -3.66
C ILE A 26 2.87 -12.01 -2.28
N SER A 27 4.12 -12.12 -1.87
CA SER A 27 4.44 -12.75 -0.59
C SER A 27 3.87 -11.97 0.59
N MET A 28 3.60 -12.68 1.67
CA MET A 28 3.13 -12.07 2.90
C MET A 28 4.12 -11.05 3.43
N THR A 29 5.41 -11.33 3.30
CA THR A 29 6.44 -10.39 3.75
C THR A 29 6.34 -9.06 3.00
N ASN A 30 6.21 -9.13 1.68
CA ASN A 30 6.11 -7.91 0.88
C ASN A 30 4.84 -7.14 1.18
N LEU A 31 3.72 -7.84 1.34
CA LEU A 31 2.47 -7.16 1.69
C LEU A 31 2.53 -6.56 3.09
N SER A 32 3.20 -7.24 4.01
CA SER A 32 3.35 -6.72 5.36
C SER A 32 4.20 -5.44 5.38
N LEU A 33 5.26 -5.41 4.57
CA LEU A 33 6.07 -4.20 4.46
C LEU A 33 5.24 -3.05 3.90
N LEU A 34 4.41 -3.33 2.91
CA LEU A 34 3.55 -2.31 2.35
C LEU A 34 2.52 -1.84 3.38
N LYS A 35 1.89 -2.78 4.08
CA LYS A 35 0.87 -2.47 5.06
C LYS A 35 1.38 -1.59 6.19
N THR A 36 2.61 -1.81 6.63
CA THR A 36 3.17 -1.06 7.74
C THR A 36 3.81 0.26 7.29
N GLY A 37 3.82 0.53 5.99
CA GLY A 37 4.43 1.75 5.48
C GLY A 37 5.93 1.72 5.39
N LYS A 38 6.53 0.55 5.56
CA LYS A 38 7.97 0.41 5.47
C LYS A 38 8.46 0.11 4.07
N GLY A 39 7.54 -0.21 3.17
CA GLY A 39 7.90 -0.34 1.77
C GLY A 39 8.13 1.03 1.17
N ARG A 40 9.12 1.13 0.28
CA ARG A 40 9.48 2.40 -0.32
C ARG A 40 8.87 2.61 -1.68
N ALA A 41 8.36 1.56 -2.27
CA ALA A 41 7.79 1.66 -3.60
C ALA A 41 6.76 0.57 -3.79
N ILE A 42 5.85 0.80 -4.69
CA ILE A 42 4.89 -0.22 -5.10
C ILE A 42 4.76 -0.12 -6.61
N ARG A 43 4.77 -1.25 -7.27
CA ARG A 43 4.59 -1.25 -8.72
C ARG A 43 3.13 -1.05 -9.05
N PHE A 44 2.89 -0.37 -10.16
CA PHE A 44 1.53 -0.16 -10.61
C PHE A 44 0.81 -1.49 -10.86
N THR A 45 1.53 -2.51 -11.33
CA THR A 45 0.92 -3.82 -11.55
C THR A 45 0.42 -4.42 -10.25
N THR A 46 1.20 -4.28 -9.18
CA THR A 46 0.80 -4.75 -7.86
C THR A 46 -0.40 -3.96 -7.34
N LEU A 47 -0.33 -2.65 -7.46
CA LEU A 47 -1.43 -1.78 -7.03
C LEU A 47 -2.71 -2.12 -7.79
N ASN A 48 -2.59 -2.37 -9.09
CA ASN A 48 -3.72 -2.74 -9.91
C ASN A 48 -4.37 -4.04 -9.42
N LYS A 49 -3.55 -5.03 -9.08
CA LYS A 49 -4.07 -6.30 -8.58
C LYS A 49 -4.78 -6.12 -7.25
N ILE A 50 -4.21 -5.32 -6.36
CA ILE A 50 -4.83 -5.06 -5.07
C ILE A 50 -6.18 -4.38 -5.25
N CYS A 51 -6.23 -3.37 -6.09
CA CYS A 51 -7.47 -2.65 -6.34
C CYS A 51 -8.53 -3.57 -6.92
N LYS A 52 -8.14 -4.46 -7.82
CA LYS A 52 -9.09 -5.37 -8.42
C LYS A 52 -9.66 -6.35 -7.41
N VAL A 53 -8.81 -6.92 -6.57
CA VAL A 53 -9.25 -7.91 -5.59
C VAL A 53 -10.08 -7.28 -4.49
N LEU A 54 -9.69 -6.09 -4.03
CA LEU A 54 -10.41 -5.40 -2.97
C LEU A 54 -11.54 -4.52 -3.48
N ASP A 55 -11.69 -4.45 -4.79
CA ASP A 55 -12.74 -3.64 -5.42
C ASP A 55 -12.69 -2.21 -4.89
N CYS A 56 -11.55 -1.57 -5.07
CA CYS A 56 -11.33 -0.23 -4.59
C CYS A 56 -10.43 0.52 -5.56
N THR A 57 -10.17 1.80 -5.26
CA THR A 57 -9.30 2.63 -6.08
C THR A 57 -7.97 2.84 -5.37
N PRO A 58 -6.92 3.27 -6.09
CA PRO A 58 -5.66 3.59 -5.42
C PRO A 58 -5.81 4.63 -4.31
N GLY A 59 -6.75 5.57 -4.47
CA GLY A 59 -7.00 6.57 -3.44
C GLY A 59 -7.55 5.99 -2.15
N ASP A 60 -8.12 4.78 -2.21
CA ASP A 60 -8.58 4.10 -1.00
C ASP A 60 -7.41 3.44 -0.26
N ILE A 61 -6.33 3.13 -0.97
CA ILE A 61 -5.19 2.44 -0.40
C ILE A 61 -4.09 3.41 0.00
N LEU A 62 -3.87 4.45 -0.79
CA LEU A 62 -2.81 5.41 -0.58
C LEU A 62 -3.40 6.77 -0.26
N ASP A 63 -2.77 7.49 0.65
CA ASP A 63 -3.23 8.80 1.03
C ASP A 63 -2.02 9.70 1.26
N TYR A 64 -2.26 10.99 1.36
CA TYR A 64 -1.20 11.94 1.58
C TYR A 64 -1.53 12.77 2.82
N ARG A 65 -0.53 12.95 3.67
CA ARG A 65 -0.64 13.86 4.81
C ARG A 65 0.48 14.88 4.72
N SER A 66 0.17 16.12 5.08
CA SER A 66 1.16 17.16 5.06
C SER A 66 2.28 16.86 6.05
N ASP A 67 3.50 17.16 5.64
CA ASP A 67 4.63 17.01 6.53
C ASP A 67 4.64 18.15 7.54
N PRO A 68 4.96 17.87 8.78
CA PRO A 68 4.80 18.87 9.85
C PRO A 68 5.61 20.13 9.66
N GLU A 69 6.76 20.02 9.02
CA GLU A 69 7.63 21.17 8.89
C GLU A 69 7.49 21.90 7.59
N GLY A 70 6.59 21.48 6.74
CA GLY A 70 6.35 22.15 5.49
C GLY A 70 7.49 22.05 4.48
N THR A 71 8.44 21.18 4.72
CA THR A 71 9.54 20.95 3.79
C THR A 71 9.33 19.62 3.08
N LEU A 72 9.97 19.48 1.94
CA LEU A 72 9.90 18.20 1.26
C LEU A 72 10.77 17.20 1.99
N PRO A 73 10.27 15.96 2.17
CA PRO A 73 11.09 14.93 2.79
C PRO A 73 12.22 14.55 1.86
N GLU A 74 13.27 14.00 2.45
CA GLU A 74 14.36 13.51 1.65
C GLU A 74 13.93 12.33 0.85
N ASP A 75 14.34 12.33 -0.42
CA ASP A 75 13.93 11.25 -1.25
C ASP A 75 14.74 10.04 -1.05
N ASP A 76 14.12 8.92 -1.27
CA ASP A 76 14.84 7.71 -1.54
C ASP A 76 15.15 7.76 -2.97
N ILE A 77 16.34 8.21 -3.27
CA ILE A 77 16.66 8.53 -4.62
C ILE A 77 16.64 7.36 -5.51
N TYR A 78 16.37 6.20 -4.99
CA TYR A 78 16.33 5.07 -5.82
C TYR A 78 15.01 4.67 -6.19
N GLU A 79 14.10 5.37 -5.80
CA GLU A 79 12.98 4.90 -6.11
C GLU A 79 12.68 4.89 -7.36
N GLU A 80 12.64 4.46 -7.90
CA GLU A 80 12.38 4.27 -9.03
C GLU A 80 11.97 3.30 -9.35
#